data_b8e424d1d37862af9582e3a85a35b8fc
#
_entry.id   b8e424d1d37862af9582e3a85a35b8fc
#
_cell.length_a   1.000
_cell.length_b   1.000
_cell.length_c   1.000
_cell.angle_alpha   90.00
_cell.angle_beta   90.00
_cell.angle_gamma   90.00
#
_symmetry.space_group_name_H-M   'P 1'
#
loop_
_entity.id
_entity.type
_entity.pdbx_description
1 polymer ?
#
loop_
_entity_poly.entity_id
_entity_poly.type
_entity_poly.pdbx_seq_one_letter_code
_entity_poly.pdbx_strand_id
1 'polypeptide(L)'
;MIAIFKREMRSYFTTSTGYVFLAVALALSGIVFGASTLLMASGDTGAYFSLMLFVLLIILPILTMRSFSEERRTKTEQLLLTAPITTTQMVLGKFLSAISMFLIALALTCVNYIPLFAYAVKFGSGSTHVNAMAPNIALIVGNMIALILVGMSFIAIGLFVSSLTENQFASVVITIAILLGLLLVGIFNRFIDSYAIRTILSWLSIYSRFTAFTYGVFDVGAIIYYFSISGVFLFLAVRVFEARKYN
;
A
#
# COMPACT_ATOMS: atom_id res chain seq x y z
N MET A 1 -6.15 -21.89 -5.17
CA MET A 1 -5.89 -20.62 -4.51
C MET A 1 -4.89 -20.77 -3.34
N ILE A 2 -5.20 -21.56 -2.30
CA ILE A 2 -4.35 -21.72 -1.11
C ILE A 2 -2.94 -22.25 -1.43
N ALA A 3 -2.81 -23.18 -2.36
CA ALA A 3 -1.50 -23.73 -2.76
C ALA A 3 -0.59 -22.64 -3.36
N ILE A 4 -1.14 -21.75 -4.19
CA ILE A 4 -0.40 -20.63 -4.79
C ILE A 4 0.02 -19.64 -3.71
N PHE A 5 -0.91 -19.28 -2.83
CA PHE A 5 -0.63 -18.43 -1.68
C PHE A 5 0.52 -18.96 -0.82
N LYS A 6 0.49 -20.25 -0.43
CA LYS A 6 1.57 -20.87 0.34
C LYS A 6 2.90 -20.89 -0.42
N ARG A 7 2.89 -21.15 -1.73
CA ARG A 7 4.08 -21.12 -2.57
C ARG A 7 4.72 -19.73 -2.57
N GLU A 8 3.92 -18.68 -2.83
CA GLU A 8 4.38 -17.30 -2.85
C GLU A 8 4.89 -16.84 -1.49
N MET A 9 4.14 -17.11 -0.41
CA MET A 9 4.59 -16.79 0.95
C MET A 9 5.90 -17.49 1.29
N ARG A 10 6.02 -18.77 0.97
CA ARG A 10 7.28 -19.49 1.16
C ARG A 10 8.41 -18.86 0.34
N SER A 11 8.15 -18.45 -0.89
CA SER A 11 9.12 -17.77 -1.74
C SER A 11 9.62 -16.47 -1.12
N TYR A 12 8.77 -15.64 -0.53
CA TYR A 12 9.19 -14.42 0.17
C TYR A 12 10.14 -14.70 1.34
N PHE A 13 9.91 -15.77 2.09
CA PHE A 13 10.73 -16.11 3.25
C PHE A 13 11.92 -17.03 2.95
N THR A 14 11.98 -17.67 1.80
CA THR A 14 13.14 -18.48 1.37
C THR A 14 14.12 -17.69 0.51
N THR A 15 13.64 -16.65 -0.18
CA THR A 15 14.48 -15.73 -0.97
C THR A 15 14.82 -14.48 -0.15
N SER A 16 15.94 -13.86 -0.44
CA SER A 16 16.35 -12.59 0.17
C SER A 16 15.40 -11.44 -0.07
N THR A 17 14.54 -11.52 -1.09
CA THR A 17 13.64 -10.43 -1.50
C THR A 17 12.63 -10.02 -0.44
N GLY A 18 12.04 -10.98 0.28
CA GLY A 18 11.10 -10.65 1.35
C GLY A 18 11.78 -9.97 2.55
N TYR A 19 12.96 -10.44 2.93
CA TYR A 19 13.73 -9.81 4.01
C TYR A 19 14.21 -8.41 3.64
N VAL A 20 14.68 -8.22 2.40
CA VAL A 20 15.07 -6.89 1.90
C VAL A 20 13.86 -5.94 1.89
N PHE A 21 12.71 -6.40 1.43
CA PHE A 21 11.47 -5.62 1.48
C PHE A 21 11.12 -5.19 2.91
N LEU A 22 11.13 -6.11 3.87
CA LEU A 22 10.84 -5.82 5.28
C LEU A 22 11.87 -4.85 5.88
N ALA A 23 13.16 -5.06 5.60
CA ALA A 23 14.22 -4.20 6.10
C ALA A 23 14.11 -2.76 5.57
N VAL A 24 13.84 -2.60 4.26
CA VAL A 24 13.65 -1.29 3.64
C VAL A 24 12.38 -0.62 4.16
N ALA A 25 11.28 -1.36 4.28
CA ALA A 25 10.02 -0.84 4.82
C ALA A 25 10.19 -0.34 6.27
N LEU A 26 10.86 -1.12 7.13
CA LEU A 26 11.12 -0.74 8.51
C LEU A 26 12.09 0.45 8.60
N ALA A 27 13.16 0.46 7.81
CA ALA A 27 14.11 1.57 7.81
C ALA A 27 13.45 2.87 7.38
N LEU A 28 12.69 2.88 6.28
CA LEU A 28 12.00 4.08 5.81
C LEU A 28 10.91 4.52 6.77
N SER A 29 10.12 3.60 7.32
CA SER A 29 9.10 3.97 8.31
C SER A 29 9.72 4.53 9.59
N GLY A 30 10.86 4.00 10.05
CA GLY A 30 11.59 4.51 11.19
C GLY A 30 12.18 5.90 10.95
N ILE A 31 12.76 6.15 9.77
CA ILE A 31 13.28 7.48 9.38
C ILE A 31 12.14 8.50 9.33
N VAL A 32 11.04 8.16 8.68
CA VAL A 32 9.86 9.04 8.58
C VAL A 32 9.29 9.33 9.97
N PHE A 33 9.17 8.30 10.81
CA PHE A 33 8.69 8.47 12.18
C PHE A 33 9.61 9.35 13.01
N GLY A 34 10.92 9.14 12.93
CA GLY A 34 11.92 9.97 13.59
C GLY A 34 11.83 11.43 13.16
N ALA A 35 11.73 11.68 11.85
CA ALA A 35 11.69 13.01 11.29
C ALA A 35 10.37 13.76 11.58
N SER A 36 9.23 13.09 11.43
CA SER A 36 7.92 13.74 11.54
C SER A 36 7.36 13.82 12.96
N THR A 37 7.73 12.90 13.83
CA THR A 37 7.14 12.78 15.17
C THR A 37 8.14 13.07 16.27
N LEU A 38 9.31 12.40 16.27
CA LEU A 38 10.28 12.55 17.36
C LEU A 38 11.01 13.90 17.31
N LEU A 39 11.49 14.33 16.14
CA LEU A 39 12.21 15.62 16.02
C LEU A 39 11.28 16.82 16.21
N MET A 40 10.00 16.71 15.85
CA MET A 40 9.03 17.78 16.05
C MET A 40 8.41 17.76 17.44
N ALA A 41 8.75 16.77 18.28
CA ALA A 41 8.21 16.60 19.63
C ALA A 41 6.66 16.70 19.66
N SER A 42 6.00 16.19 18.61
CA SER A 42 4.56 16.27 18.43
C SER A 42 3.89 14.90 18.67
N GLY A 43 2.83 14.88 19.46
CA GLY A 43 1.97 13.70 19.59
C GLY A 43 1.04 13.47 18.39
N ASP A 44 1.01 14.43 17.43
CA ASP A 44 0.24 14.29 16.21
C ASP A 44 0.92 13.33 15.23
N THR A 45 0.30 12.20 15.01
CA THR A 45 0.78 11.18 14.08
C THR A 45 0.30 11.38 12.63
N GLY A 46 -0.54 12.40 12.37
CA GLY A 46 -1.11 12.65 11.03
C GLY A 46 -0.05 12.93 9.96
N ALA A 47 1.00 13.69 10.31
CA ALA A 47 2.14 13.95 9.42
C ALA A 47 2.90 12.67 9.06
N TYR A 48 3.13 11.78 10.03
CA TYR A 48 3.76 10.48 9.81
C TYR A 48 2.96 9.63 8.80
N PHE A 49 1.65 9.51 9.00
CA PHE A 49 0.80 8.70 8.12
C PHE A 49 0.71 9.30 6.70
N SER A 50 0.67 10.62 6.59
CA SER A 50 0.68 11.31 5.30
C SER A 50 1.98 11.06 4.52
N LEU A 51 3.14 11.11 5.20
CA LEU A 51 4.42 10.77 4.58
C LEU A 51 4.54 9.28 4.27
N MET A 52 4.01 8.42 5.14
CA MET A 52 4.02 6.97 4.92
C MET A 52 3.26 6.57 3.65
N LEU A 53 2.23 7.31 3.26
CA LEU A 53 1.54 7.10 1.99
C LEU A 53 2.49 7.26 0.79
N PHE A 54 3.37 8.27 0.80
CA PHE A 54 4.38 8.45 -0.25
C PHE A 54 5.47 7.36 -0.21
N VAL A 55 5.82 6.89 0.98
CA VAL A 55 6.73 5.74 1.13
C VAL A 55 6.13 4.48 0.51
N LEU A 56 4.84 4.21 0.73
CA LEU A 56 4.14 3.08 0.14
C LEU A 56 4.09 3.15 -1.39
N LEU A 57 4.02 4.36 -1.97
CA LEU A 57 4.07 4.57 -3.42
C LEU A 57 5.34 3.98 -4.06
N ILE A 58 6.45 3.95 -3.32
CA ILE A 58 7.73 3.40 -3.80
C ILE A 58 7.88 1.93 -3.43
N ILE A 59 7.56 1.58 -2.18
CA ILE A 59 7.82 0.23 -1.63
C ILE A 59 6.90 -0.82 -2.24
N LEU A 60 5.60 -0.53 -2.42
CA LEU A 60 4.65 -1.53 -2.91
C LEU A 60 4.86 -1.92 -4.38
N PRO A 61 5.21 -1.01 -5.31
CA PRO A 61 5.61 -1.42 -6.65
C PRO A 61 6.83 -2.36 -6.67
N ILE A 62 7.81 -2.15 -5.77
CA ILE A 62 8.97 -3.04 -5.64
C ILE A 62 8.54 -4.44 -5.17
N LEU A 63 7.56 -4.54 -4.26
CA LEU A 63 7.00 -5.82 -3.83
C LEU A 63 6.28 -6.55 -4.98
N THR A 64 5.51 -5.81 -5.79
CA THR A 64 4.64 -6.40 -6.82
C THR A 64 5.36 -6.63 -8.17
N MET A 65 6.49 -5.96 -8.42
CA MET A 65 7.18 -6.00 -9.71
C MET A 65 7.54 -7.42 -10.17
N ARG A 66 7.92 -8.31 -9.24
CA ARG A 66 8.39 -9.67 -9.53
C ARG A 66 7.25 -10.67 -9.68
N SER A 67 6.05 -10.28 -9.27
CA SER A 67 4.94 -11.24 -9.10
C SER A 67 4.56 -11.96 -10.41
N PHE A 68 4.47 -11.23 -11.52
CA PHE A 68 4.14 -11.79 -12.83
C PHE A 68 5.25 -11.59 -13.87
N SER A 69 5.95 -10.44 -13.84
CA SER A 69 6.99 -10.15 -14.83
C SER A 69 8.18 -11.11 -14.77
N GLU A 70 8.50 -11.66 -13.59
CA GLU A 70 9.55 -12.68 -13.47
C GLU A 70 9.13 -14.01 -14.08
N GLU A 71 7.91 -14.48 -13.84
CA GLU A 71 7.36 -15.71 -14.42
C GLU A 71 7.29 -15.60 -15.96
N ARG A 72 6.97 -14.43 -16.46
CA ARG A 72 6.96 -14.14 -17.89
C ARG A 72 8.37 -14.16 -18.49
N ARG A 73 9.32 -13.49 -17.86
CA ARG A 73 10.72 -13.46 -18.29
C ARG A 73 11.35 -14.85 -18.30
N THR A 74 11.02 -15.69 -17.33
CA THR A 74 11.53 -17.06 -17.21
C THR A 74 10.71 -18.08 -18.01
N LYS A 75 9.65 -17.64 -18.72
CA LYS A 75 8.71 -18.48 -19.49
C LYS A 75 8.00 -19.55 -18.64
N THR A 76 8.02 -19.43 -17.32
CA THR A 76 7.31 -20.33 -16.40
C THR A 76 5.81 -20.03 -16.34
N GLU A 77 5.36 -18.91 -16.90
CA GLU A 77 3.95 -18.57 -17.06
C GLU A 77 3.18 -19.68 -17.80
N GLN A 78 3.79 -20.31 -18.82
CA GLN A 78 3.15 -21.39 -19.59
C GLN A 78 2.83 -22.61 -18.72
N LEU A 79 3.71 -22.97 -17.77
CA LEU A 79 3.45 -24.05 -16.81
C LEU A 79 2.27 -23.75 -15.88
N LEU A 80 2.08 -22.48 -15.53
CA LEU A 80 0.95 -22.05 -14.70
C LEU A 80 -0.37 -22.05 -15.49
N LEU A 81 -0.34 -21.68 -16.76
CA LEU A 81 -1.52 -21.66 -17.63
C LEU A 81 -2.00 -23.06 -18.02
N THR A 82 -1.09 -24.05 -18.05
CA THR A 82 -1.41 -25.47 -18.33
C THR A 82 -1.80 -26.24 -17.07
N ALA A 83 -1.53 -25.70 -15.88
CA ALA A 83 -1.94 -26.32 -14.63
C ALA A 83 -3.48 -26.30 -14.46
N PRO A 84 -4.08 -27.28 -13.75
CA PRO A 84 -5.54 -27.36 -13.53
C PRO A 84 -6.01 -26.34 -12.49
N ILE A 85 -5.69 -25.06 -12.70
CA ILE A 85 -6.06 -23.92 -11.87
C ILE A 85 -6.72 -22.83 -12.72
N THR A 86 -7.68 -22.12 -12.15
CA THR A 86 -8.29 -20.98 -12.83
C THR A 86 -7.36 -19.74 -12.76
N THR A 87 -7.37 -18.91 -13.79
CA THR A 87 -6.63 -17.64 -13.85
C THR A 87 -6.98 -16.72 -12.67
N THR A 88 -8.27 -16.71 -12.29
CA THR A 88 -8.75 -15.96 -11.10
C THR A 88 -8.08 -16.45 -9.81
N GLN A 89 -7.97 -17.77 -9.62
CA GLN A 89 -7.31 -18.33 -8.42
C GLN A 89 -5.82 -17.99 -8.38
N MET A 90 -5.18 -17.90 -9.56
CA MET A 90 -3.77 -17.51 -9.66
C MET A 90 -3.58 -16.04 -9.24
N VAL A 91 -4.34 -15.13 -9.82
CA VAL A 91 -4.24 -13.69 -9.52
C VAL A 91 -4.60 -13.40 -8.05
N LEU A 92 -5.70 -13.98 -7.54
CA LEU A 92 -6.10 -13.82 -6.13
C LEU A 92 -5.08 -14.43 -5.15
N GLY A 93 -4.47 -15.56 -5.49
CA GLY A 93 -3.44 -16.18 -4.65
C GLY A 93 -2.23 -15.28 -4.49
N LYS A 94 -1.75 -14.65 -5.58
CA LYS A 94 -0.65 -13.69 -5.56
C LYS A 94 -1.01 -12.38 -4.88
N PHE A 95 -2.23 -11.90 -5.08
CA PHE A 95 -2.73 -10.70 -4.41
C PHE A 95 -2.77 -10.88 -2.89
N LEU A 96 -3.32 -11.99 -2.41
CA LEU A 96 -3.38 -12.29 -0.98
C LEU A 96 -1.98 -12.47 -0.36
N SER A 97 -1.03 -13.06 -1.09
CA SER A 97 0.35 -13.19 -0.58
C SER A 97 1.05 -11.83 -0.47
N ALA A 98 0.88 -10.95 -1.46
CA ALA A 98 1.44 -9.60 -1.41
C ALA A 98 0.81 -8.76 -0.28
N ILE A 99 -0.52 -8.84 -0.08
CA ILE A 99 -1.20 -8.20 1.05
C ILE A 99 -0.68 -8.74 2.37
N SER A 100 -0.55 -10.07 2.51
CA SER A 100 -0.05 -10.66 3.76
C SER A 100 1.34 -10.17 4.09
N MET A 101 2.23 -10.06 3.11
CA MET A 101 3.58 -9.52 3.28
C MET A 101 3.56 -8.04 3.68
N PHE A 102 2.68 -7.26 3.08
CA PHE A 102 2.46 -5.86 3.43
C PHE A 102 1.90 -5.70 4.86
N LEU A 103 0.93 -6.54 5.26
CA LEU A 103 0.39 -6.54 6.63
C LEU A 103 1.45 -6.89 7.67
N ILE A 104 2.35 -7.86 7.37
CA ILE A 104 3.48 -8.17 8.24
C ILE A 104 4.39 -6.95 8.38
N ALA A 105 4.71 -6.27 7.28
CA ALA A 105 5.51 -5.04 7.32
C ALA A 105 4.84 -3.97 8.18
N LEU A 106 3.54 -3.71 8.00
CA LEU A 106 2.78 -2.76 8.81
C LEU A 106 2.74 -3.15 10.30
N ALA A 107 2.53 -4.42 10.61
CA ALA A 107 2.54 -4.90 11.98
C ALA A 107 3.91 -4.67 12.65
N LEU A 108 5.00 -4.88 11.93
CA LEU A 108 6.34 -4.60 12.42
C LEU A 108 6.58 -3.09 12.62
N THR A 109 6.02 -2.22 11.78
CA THR A 109 6.15 -0.76 11.97
C THR A 109 5.45 -0.25 13.23
N CYS A 110 4.53 -1.03 13.84
CA CYS A 110 3.93 -0.68 15.12
C CYS A 110 4.95 -0.53 16.25
N VAL A 111 6.13 -1.15 16.12
CA VAL A 111 7.24 -0.97 17.06
C VAL A 111 7.67 0.50 17.19
N ASN A 112 7.50 1.30 16.14
CA ASN A 112 7.82 2.73 16.14
C ASN A 112 6.97 3.53 17.16
N TYR A 113 5.78 3.04 17.54
CA TYR A 113 4.94 3.74 18.51
C TYR A 113 5.34 3.49 19.97
N ILE A 114 6.15 2.45 20.26
CA ILE A 114 6.59 2.13 21.62
C ILE A 114 7.30 3.33 22.28
N PRO A 115 8.30 3.98 21.63
CA PRO A 115 8.92 5.16 22.20
C PRO A 115 7.93 6.29 22.47
N LEU A 116 6.96 6.52 21.58
CA LEU A 116 5.98 7.61 21.72
C LEU A 116 5.13 7.43 22.98
N PHE A 117 4.63 6.21 23.21
CA PHE A 117 3.88 5.89 24.44
C PHE A 117 4.77 5.93 25.69
N ALA A 118 6.02 5.48 25.60
CA ALA A 118 6.95 5.51 26.72
C ALA A 118 7.30 6.95 27.12
N TYR A 119 7.49 7.86 26.16
CA TYR A 119 7.71 9.28 26.42
C TYR A 119 6.45 9.95 26.99
N ALA A 120 5.27 9.67 26.48
CA ALA A 120 4.02 10.21 27.01
C ALA A 120 3.82 9.85 28.48
N VAL A 121 4.11 8.60 28.89
CA VAL A 121 4.03 8.15 30.28
C VAL A 121 5.08 8.83 31.16
N LYS A 122 6.31 8.98 30.69
CA LYS A 122 7.43 9.52 31.48
C LYS A 122 7.28 11.01 31.79
N PHE A 123 6.74 11.78 30.87
CA PHE A 123 6.55 13.23 31.04
C PHE A 123 5.17 13.59 31.61
N GLY A 124 4.21 12.64 31.67
CA GLY A 124 2.83 12.83 32.15
C GLY A 124 2.67 13.12 33.62
N SER A 125 3.71 12.95 34.44
CA SER A 125 3.57 13.08 35.90
C SER A 125 3.87 14.46 36.47
N GLY A 126 4.16 15.47 35.66
CA GLY A 126 4.65 16.75 36.22
C GLY A 126 4.30 18.07 35.53
N SER A 127 3.66 18.10 34.37
CA SER A 127 3.37 19.38 33.69
C SER A 127 2.11 19.37 32.83
N THR A 128 1.39 20.50 32.86
CA THR A 128 0.16 20.75 32.09
C THR A 128 0.32 20.71 30.56
N HIS A 129 1.56 20.67 30.06
CA HIS A 129 1.87 20.58 28.62
C HIS A 129 1.89 19.16 28.06
N VAL A 130 1.78 18.14 28.89
CA VAL A 130 1.97 16.73 28.52
C VAL A 130 0.78 16.10 27.84
N ASN A 131 -0.42 16.65 28.00
CA ASN A 131 -1.61 16.19 27.27
C ASN A 131 -1.51 16.42 25.74
N ALA A 132 -0.61 17.30 25.30
CA ALA A 132 -0.36 17.57 23.88
C ALA A 132 0.54 16.50 23.20
N MET A 133 1.26 15.69 23.98
CA MET A 133 2.17 14.65 23.46
C MET A 133 1.56 13.23 23.53
N ALA A 134 0.43 13.05 24.21
CA ALA A 134 -0.19 11.73 24.29
C ALA A 134 -0.81 11.36 22.92
N PRO A 135 -0.34 10.26 22.30
CA PRO A 135 -0.87 9.84 21.01
C PRO A 135 -2.32 9.38 21.13
N ASN A 136 -3.17 9.81 20.22
CA ASN A 136 -4.55 9.35 20.15
C ASN A 136 -4.63 7.98 19.48
N ILE A 137 -4.91 6.94 20.26
CA ILE A 137 -4.99 5.55 19.78
C ILE A 137 -6.04 5.40 18.67
N ALA A 138 -7.18 6.08 18.77
CA ALA A 138 -8.24 6.02 17.77
C ALA A 138 -7.76 6.55 16.40
N LEU A 139 -6.99 7.66 16.40
CA LEU A 139 -6.40 8.20 15.19
C LEU A 139 -5.35 7.24 14.59
N ILE A 140 -4.53 6.61 15.43
CA ILE A 140 -3.53 5.63 14.97
C ILE A 140 -4.23 4.45 14.29
N VAL A 141 -5.24 3.87 14.93
CA VAL A 141 -5.98 2.72 14.39
C VAL A 141 -6.72 3.11 13.10
N GLY A 142 -7.38 4.26 13.05
CA GLY A 142 -8.05 4.76 11.85
C GLY A 142 -7.09 4.94 10.68
N ASN A 143 -5.94 5.55 10.91
CA ASN A 143 -4.91 5.73 9.90
C ASN A 143 -4.26 4.40 9.45
N MET A 144 -4.09 3.43 10.35
CA MET A 144 -3.62 2.09 10.00
C MET A 144 -4.59 1.39 9.05
N ILE A 145 -5.90 1.47 9.33
CA ILE A 145 -6.94 0.93 8.44
C ILE A 145 -6.86 1.62 7.07
N ALA A 146 -6.72 2.95 7.05
CA ALA A 146 -6.57 3.69 5.80
C ALA A 146 -5.34 3.26 5.00
N LEU A 147 -4.17 3.06 5.64
CA LEU A 147 -2.97 2.56 4.97
C LEU A 147 -3.17 1.15 4.40
N ILE A 148 -3.89 0.27 5.11
CA ILE A 148 -4.21 -1.08 4.62
C ILE A 148 -5.06 -0.98 3.34
N LEU A 149 -6.08 -0.14 3.33
CA LEU A 149 -6.98 0.04 2.19
C LEU A 149 -6.26 0.63 0.97
N VAL A 150 -5.45 1.67 1.18
CA VAL A 150 -4.61 2.25 0.12
C VAL A 150 -3.61 1.23 -0.39
N GLY A 151 -2.93 0.51 0.51
CA GLY A 151 -1.96 -0.52 0.16
C GLY A 151 -2.55 -1.64 -0.68
N MET A 152 -3.78 -2.09 -0.36
CA MET A 152 -4.51 -3.06 -1.18
C MET A 152 -4.70 -2.55 -2.61
N SER A 153 -5.11 -1.28 -2.78
CA SER A 153 -5.30 -0.67 -4.10
C SER A 153 -3.97 -0.56 -4.87
N PHE A 154 -2.89 -0.15 -4.19
CA PHE A 154 -1.57 -0.04 -4.80
C PHE A 154 -1.02 -1.40 -5.24
N ILE A 155 -1.21 -2.43 -4.42
CA ILE A 155 -0.83 -3.81 -4.76
C ILE A 155 -1.63 -4.31 -5.96
N ALA A 156 -2.95 -4.06 -6.02
CA ALA A 156 -3.78 -4.47 -7.16
C ALA A 156 -3.33 -3.81 -8.47
N ILE A 157 -3.05 -2.50 -8.46
CA ILE A 157 -2.51 -1.76 -9.60
C ILE A 157 -1.13 -2.32 -10.00
N GLY A 158 -0.24 -2.54 -9.03
CA GLY A 158 1.10 -3.09 -9.29
C GLY A 158 1.07 -4.49 -9.90
N LEU A 159 0.18 -5.37 -9.43
CA LEU A 159 -0.04 -6.69 -10.02
C LEU A 159 -0.57 -6.62 -11.44
N PHE A 160 -1.51 -5.72 -11.72
CA PHE A 160 -2.01 -5.50 -13.08
C PHE A 160 -0.88 -5.05 -14.02
N VAL A 161 -0.09 -4.04 -13.64
CA VAL A 161 1.05 -3.59 -14.44
C VAL A 161 2.11 -4.68 -14.63
N SER A 162 2.41 -5.43 -13.56
CA SER A 162 3.32 -6.58 -13.62
C SER A 162 2.83 -7.67 -14.57
N SER A 163 1.51 -7.82 -14.75
CA SER A 163 0.93 -8.76 -15.72
C SER A 163 1.11 -8.31 -17.17
N LEU A 164 1.27 -7.03 -17.44
CA LEU A 164 1.44 -6.47 -18.78
C LEU A 164 2.90 -6.47 -19.26
N THR A 165 3.85 -6.42 -18.33
CA THR A 165 5.27 -6.21 -18.63
C THR A 165 6.13 -7.46 -18.39
N GLU A 166 7.19 -7.66 -19.20
CA GLU A 166 8.19 -8.72 -19.01
C GLU A 166 9.39 -8.23 -18.20
N ASN A 167 9.61 -6.92 -18.22
CA ASN A 167 10.73 -6.30 -17.53
C ASN A 167 10.28 -5.80 -16.15
N GLN A 168 10.94 -6.30 -15.09
CA GLN A 168 10.66 -5.94 -13.71
C GLN A 168 10.84 -4.44 -13.45
N PHE A 169 11.91 -3.82 -14.00
CA PHE A 169 12.16 -2.39 -13.84
C PHE A 169 11.09 -1.54 -14.53
N ALA A 170 10.69 -1.91 -15.75
CA ALA A 170 9.59 -1.23 -16.43
C ALA A 170 8.29 -1.32 -15.63
N SER A 171 8.01 -2.48 -15.03
CA SER A 171 6.84 -2.66 -14.16
C SER A 171 6.84 -1.67 -12.99
N VAL A 172 7.98 -1.52 -12.29
CA VAL A 172 8.09 -0.55 -11.17
C VAL A 172 7.85 0.87 -11.65
N VAL A 173 8.55 1.30 -12.69
CA VAL A 173 8.48 2.68 -13.19
C VAL A 173 7.05 3.03 -13.64
N ILE A 174 6.40 2.14 -14.40
CA ILE A 174 5.03 2.35 -14.86
C ILE A 174 4.07 2.38 -13.67
N THR A 175 4.23 1.47 -12.70
CA THR A 175 3.37 1.44 -11.50
C THR A 175 3.52 2.71 -10.69
N ILE A 176 4.76 3.16 -10.43
CA ILE A 176 5.02 4.43 -9.73
C ILE A 176 4.40 5.60 -10.49
N ALA A 177 4.54 5.66 -11.80
CA ALA A 177 3.97 6.73 -12.62
C ALA A 177 2.44 6.79 -12.51
N ILE A 178 1.76 5.63 -12.58
CA ILE A 178 0.31 5.54 -12.42
C ILE A 178 -0.12 5.98 -11.01
N LEU A 179 0.53 5.44 -9.98
CA LEU A 179 0.20 5.76 -8.58
C LEU A 179 0.46 7.23 -8.26
N LEU A 180 1.58 7.78 -8.74
CA LEU A 180 1.92 9.19 -8.58
C LEU A 180 0.90 10.07 -9.30
N GLY A 181 0.48 9.71 -10.52
CA GLY A 181 -0.59 10.39 -11.24
C GLY A 181 -1.88 10.44 -10.43
N LEU A 182 -2.32 9.31 -9.85
CA LEU A 182 -3.52 9.23 -9.04
C LEU A 182 -3.43 10.05 -7.73
N LEU A 183 -2.25 10.16 -7.13
CA LEU A 183 -2.02 11.04 -5.97
C LEU A 183 -2.00 12.51 -6.35
N LEU A 184 -1.31 12.86 -7.46
CA LEU A 184 -1.22 14.24 -7.93
C LEU A 184 -2.56 14.83 -8.34
N VAL A 185 -3.48 14.02 -8.88
CA VAL A 185 -4.85 14.44 -9.18
C VAL A 185 -5.50 15.11 -7.95
N GLY A 186 -5.29 14.57 -6.74
CA GLY A 186 -5.81 15.17 -5.51
C GLY A 186 -5.16 16.49 -5.12
N ILE A 187 -3.88 16.64 -5.40
CA ILE A 187 -3.13 17.86 -5.09
C ILE A 187 -3.50 18.97 -6.08
N PHE A 188 -3.53 18.66 -7.38
CA PHE A 188 -3.88 19.61 -8.42
C PHE A 188 -5.35 20.07 -8.37
N ASN A 189 -6.23 19.29 -7.77
CA ASN A 189 -7.63 19.64 -7.60
C ASN A 189 -7.84 20.99 -6.88
N ARG A 190 -6.85 21.43 -6.08
CA ARG A 190 -6.88 22.73 -5.38
C ARG A 190 -6.70 23.93 -6.30
N PHE A 191 -6.13 23.72 -7.49
CA PHE A 191 -5.82 24.77 -8.47
C PHE A 191 -6.89 24.92 -9.56
N ILE A 192 -7.96 24.10 -9.50
CA ILE A 192 -9.01 24.08 -10.53
C ILE A 192 -10.23 24.83 -10.01
N ASP A 193 -10.61 25.90 -10.72
CA ASP A 193 -11.75 26.76 -10.35
C ASP A 193 -13.11 26.16 -10.76
N SER A 194 -13.14 25.28 -11.77
CA SER A 194 -14.38 24.66 -12.25
C SER A 194 -14.94 23.64 -11.25
N TYR A 195 -16.13 23.91 -10.70
CA TYR A 195 -16.81 23.05 -9.74
C TYR A 195 -17.04 21.61 -10.25
N ALA A 196 -17.47 21.45 -11.49
CA ALA A 196 -17.75 20.15 -12.09
C ALA A 196 -16.49 19.28 -12.21
N ILE A 197 -15.39 19.86 -12.72
CA ILE A 197 -14.10 19.17 -12.87
C ILE A 197 -13.54 18.83 -11.49
N ARG A 198 -13.60 19.76 -10.55
CA ARG A 198 -13.14 19.58 -9.17
C ARG A 198 -13.86 18.42 -8.47
N THR A 199 -15.17 18.29 -8.69
CA THR A 199 -15.95 17.18 -8.12
C THR A 199 -15.54 15.85 -8.69
N ILE A 200 -15.39 15.73 -10.01
CA ILE A 200 -14.94 14.48 -10.66
C ILE A 200 -13.53 14.07 -10.19
N LEU A 201 -12.60 15.03 -10.15
CA LEU A 201 -11.23 14.78 -9.71
C LEU A 201 -11.15 14.42 -8.23
N SER A 202 -11.99 15.00 -7.37
CA SER A 202 -12.06 14.63 -5.95
C SER A 202 -12.52 13.19 -5.75
N TRP A 203 -13.42 12.71 -6.61
CA TRP A 203 -13.88 11.31 -6.60
C TRP A 203 -12.76 10.34 -7.01
N LEU A 204 -11.90 10.74 -7.93
CA LEU A 204 -10.80 9.90 -8.42
C LEU A 204 -9.56 9.96 -7.51
N SER A 205 -9.45 10.95 -6.63
CA SER A 205 -8.28 11.20 -5.81
C SER A 205 -8.17 10.23 -4.63
N ILE A 206 -7.11 9.42 -4.65
CA ILE A 206 -6.73 8.56 -3.52
C ILE A 206 -6.33 9.41 -2.31
N TYR A 207 -5.60 10.50 -2.53
CA TYR A 207 -5.07 11.36 -1.47
C TYR A 207 -6.17 12.07 -0.67
N SER A 208 -7.18 12.63 -1.32
CA SER A 208 -8.24 13.37 -0.63
C SER A 208 -9.09 12.46 0.29
N ARG A 209 -9.27 11.20 -0.10
CA ARG A 209 -9.98 10.22 0.73
C ARG A 209 -9.13 9.70 1.90
N PHE A 210 -7.82 9.60 1.71
CA PHE A 210 -6.90 9.23 2.76
C PHE A 210 -6.83 10.31 3.85
N THR A 211 -6.79 11.59 3.48
CA THR A 211 -6.72 12.70 4.45
C THR A 211 -7.94 12.76 5.38
N ALA A 212 -9.11 12.27 4.98
CA ALA A 212 -10.27 12.17 5.88
C ALA A 212 -9.95 11.33 7.13
N PHE A 213 -9.23 10.22 6.97
CA PHE A 213 -8.83 9.36 8.10
C PHE A 213 -7.78 10.04 8.99
N THR A 214 -6.87 10.87 8.44
CA THR A 214 -5.89 11.60 9.26
C THR A 214 -6.53 12.61 10.19
N TYR A 215 -7.73 13.10 9.84
CA TYR A 215 -8.55 13.95 10.71
C TYR A 215 -9.50 13.16 11.62
N GLY A 216 -9.41 11.83 11.64
CA GLY A 216 -10.24 10.97 12.48
C GLY A 216 -11.65 10.74 11.96
N VAL A 217 -11.95 11.10 10.71
CA VAL A 217 -13.24 10.86 10.08
C VAL A 217 -13.23 9.48 9.43
N PHE A 218 -14.09 8.58 9.90
CA PHE A 218 -14.25 7.26 9.31
C PHE A 218 -15.21 7.31 8.13
N ASP A 219 -14.66 7.42 6.91
CA ASP A 219 -15.43 7.52 5.68
C ASP A 219 -15.68 6.14 5.05
N VAL A 220 -16.91 5.65 5.15
CA VAL A 220 -17.35 4.39 4.53
C VAL A 220 -17.25 4.47 3.00
N GLY A 221 -17.46 5.66 2.41
CA GLY A 221 -17.30 5.87 0.97
C GLY A 221 -15.87 5.62 0.49
N ALA A 222 -14.88 5.98 1.32
CA ALA A 222 -13.48 5.68 1.02
C ALA A 222 -13.18 4.18 1.04
N ILE A 223 -13.79 3.42 1.95
CA ILE A 223 -13.63 1.96 2.01
C ILE A 223 -14.15 1.32 0.72
N ILE A 224 -15.37 1.66 0.32
CA ILE A 224 -15.99 1.14 -0.92
C ILE A 224 -15.14 1.52 -2.14
N TYR A 225 -14.61 2.73 -2.17
CA TYR A 225 -13.75 3.22 -3.24
C TYR A 225 -12.47 2.38 -3.39
N TYR A 226 -11.72 2.13 -2.31
CA TYR A 226 -10.48 1.35 -2.37
C TYR A 226 -10.73 -0.11 -2.72
N PHE A 227 -11.80 -0.72 -2.23
CA PHE A 227 -12.21 -2.07 -2.64
C PHE A 227 -12.60 -2.12 -4.11
N SER A 228 -13.32 -1.13 -4.61
CA SER A 228 -13.73 -1.04 -6.02
C SER A 228 -12.52 -0.92 -6.94
N ILE A 229 -11.57 -0.04 -6.64
CA ILE A 229 -10.32 0.07 -7.42
C ILE A 229 -9.58 -1.27 -7.41
N SER A 230 -9.38 -1.86 -6.24
CA SER A 230 -8.69 -3.15 -6.14
C SER A 230 -9.39 -4.23 -6.98
N GLY A 231 -10.72 -4.31 -6.91
CA GLY A 231 -11.53 -5.25 -7.68
C GLY A 231 -11.40 -5.05 -9.19
N VAL A 232 -11.47 -3.81 -9.67
CA VAL A 232 -11.33 -3.47 -11.09
C VAL A 232 -9.95 -3.88 -11.63
N PHE A 233 -8.86 -3.51 -10.95
CA PHE A 233 -7.52 -3.84 -11.41
C PHE A 233 -7.21 -5.34 -11.34
N LEU A 234 -7.71 -6.05 -10.32
CA LEU A 234 -7.61 -7.51 -10.28
C LEU A 234 -8.41 -8.18 -11.39
N PHE A 235 -9.63 -7.70 -11.68
CA PHE A 235 -10.41 -8.18 -12.81
C PHE A 235 -9.68 -7.97 -14.14
N LEU A 236 -9.11 -6.79 -14.37
CA LEU A 236 -8.31 -6.51 -15.55
C LEU A 236 -7.10 -7.44 -15.65
N ALA A 237 -6.39 -7.70 -14.54
CA ALA A 237 -5.28 -8.64 -14.51
C ALA A 237 -5.73 -10.06 -14.92
N VAL A 238 -6.88 -10.54 -14.42
CA VAL A 238 -7.45 -11.83 -14.83
C VAL A 238 -7.74 -11.86 -16.33
N ARG A 239 -8.33 -10.81 -16.88
CA ARG A 239 -8.65 -10.71 -18.31
C ARG A 239 -7.41 -10.74 -19.20
N VAL A 240 -6.31 -10.13 -18.77
CA VAL A 240 -5.02 -10.20 -19.48
C VAL A 240 -4.54 -11.67 -19.61
N PHE A 241 -4.63 -12.45 -18.54
CA PHE A 241 -4.24 -13.87 -18.58
C PHE A 241 -5.22 -14.74 -19.36
N GLU A 242 -6.52 -14.48 -19.28
CA GLU A 242 -7.51 -15.18 -20.09
C GLU A 242 -7.27 -14.96 -21.58
N ALA A 243 -7.05 -13.71 -21.98
CA ALA A 243 -6.76 -13.40 -23.39
C ALA A 243 -5.51 -14.13 -23.92
N ARG A 244 -4.48 -14.29 -23.07
CA ARG A 244 -3.26 -15.04 -23.44
C ARG A 244 -3.44 -16.55 -23.48
N LYS A 245 -4.39 -17.09 -22.74
CA LYS A 245 -4.67 -18.52 -22.75
C LYS A 245 -5.35 -18.98 -24.04
N TYR A 246 -6.04 -18.08 -24.74
CA TYR A 246 -6.77 -18.37 -25.98
C TYR A 246 -6.01 -17.96 -27.26
N ASN A 247 -4.90 -17.22 -27.14
CA ASN A 247 -3.97 -16.92 -28.23
C ASN A 247 -2.73 -17.83 -28.17
#